data_3a80a6391a1b5d457fd26d01208494bb
#
_entry.id   3a80a6391a1b5d457fd26d01208494bb
#
_cell.length_a   1.000
_cell.length_b   1.000
_cell.length_c   1.000
_cell.angle_alpha   90.00
_cell.angle_beta   90.00
_cell.angle_gamma   90.00
#
_symmetry.space_group_name_H-M   'P 1'
#
loop_
_entity.id
_entity.type
_entity.pdbx_description
1 polymer ?
#
loop_
_entity_poly.entity_id
_entity_poly.type
_entity_poly.pdbx_seq_one_letter_code
_entity_poly.pdbx_strand_id
1 'polypeptide(L)'
;KCPFCFIDQQPEGKRETLYYKDDDYRLSFLYGSYLTLTNLTSKEWQRIEKMRISPLFVSVHATEPDLRIRLLKNHRAGQILDHLKWLQARQLQIHAQVVVCPNINDGIHLERTLLDLVSFHRGDIPCVESIAVVPVGLTRFRPQEDELIPVSQEKAREVIEQVQTLQKKFRQEFGSNVLWLADEWFLIARVDLPPQSHYEDYPQIGNGVGSIRQFIRDFQKTAKKLLPAQITPSRRLVWVVGNAVEQAFQPLVKQLNKVQGLTVELVALNSDYWGQEITVTGLLTGQDILKGLQGKNLGDGVLLPSLMLKHGEAVFLDDITLETVINQLRVPIYPVLGVEELIKTCLTLNPFSDFLSHIGEQ
;
A
#
# COMPACT_ATOMS: atom_id res chain seq x y z
N LYS A 1 -15.99 11.04 -10.15
CA LYS A 1 -15.05 11.56 -9.13
C LYS A 1 -15.45 11.00 -7.76
N CYS A 2 -14.74 9.97 -7.28
CA CYS A 2 -14.98 9.43 -5.95
C CYS A 2 -14.46 10.41 -4.90
N PRO A 3 -15.16 10.70 -3.79
CA PRO A 3 -14.70 11.64 -2.77
C PRO A 3 -13.39 11.18 -2.10
N PHE A 4 -13.13 9.87 -2.03
CA PHE A 4 -11.91 9.28 -1.46
C PHE A 4 -10.82 8.96 -2.51
N CYS A 5 -10.96 9.42 -3.76
CA CYS A 5 -9.96 9.17 -4.79
C CYS A 5 -8.67 9.93 -4.48
N PHE A 6 -7.57 9.22 -4.24
CA PHE A 6 -6.29 9.83 -3.91
C PHE A 6 -5.77 10.73 -5.05
N ILE A 7 -6.06 10.39 -6.31
CA ILE A 7 -5.70 11.22 -7.48
C ILE A 7 -6.43 12.58 -7.44
N ASP A 8 -7.72 12.60 -7.04
CA ASP A 8 -8.47 13.85 -6.94
C ASP A 8 -8.07 14.71 -5.71
N GLN A 9 -7.25 14.15 -4.81
CA GLN A 9 -6.68 14.81 -3.64
C GLN A 9 -5.21 15.23 -3.88
N GLN A 10 -4.72 15.21 -5.10
CA GLN A 10 -3.40 15.74 -5.48
C GLN A 10 -3.43 17.27 -5.52
N PRO A 11 -2.34 17.96 -5.11
CA PRO A 11 -2.23 19.41 -5.30
C PRO A 11 -2.15 19.75 -6.78
N GLU A 12 -2.63 20.92 -7.15
CA GLU A 12 -2.55 21.42 -8.53
C GLU A 12 -1.09 21.71 -8.95
N GLY A 13 -0.83 21.69 -10.28
CA GLY A 13 0.45 22.12 -10.85
C GLY A 13 1.60 21.11 -10.71
N LYS A 14 1.30 19.85 -10.45
CA LYS A 14 2.29 18.76 -10.47
C LYS A 14 2.34 18.10 -11.84
N ARG A 15 3.33 17.19 -12.05
CA ARG A 15 3.47 16.45 -13.32
C ARG A 15 2.17 15.75 -13.71
N GLU A 16 1.87 15.77 -14.98
CA GLU A 16 0.59 15.31 -15.56
C GLU A 16 0.26 13.85 -15.19
N THR A 17 1.29 13.01 -15.08
CA THR A 17 1.13 11.58 -14.77
C THR A 17 0.50 11.30 -13.38
N LEU A 18 0.55 12.25 -12.44
CA LEU A 18 -0.09 12.11 -11.13
C LEU A 18 -1.62 12.28 -11.19
N TYR A 19 -2.17 12.77 -12.29
CA TYR A 19 -3.61 13.01 -12.44
C TYR A 19 -4.29 11.99 -13.35
N TYR A 20 -3.54 11.01 -13.89
CA TYR A 20 -4.11 9.97 -14.73
C TYR A 20 -4.87 8.96 -13.89
N LYS A 21 -6.10 8.65 -14.31
CA LYS A 21 -6.93 7.60 -13.74
C LYS A 21 -6.86 6.37 -14.62
N ASP A 22 -6.49 5.26 -14.02
CA ASP A 22 -6.25 3.97 -14.65
C ASP A 22 -7.43 2.99 -14.55
N ASP A 23 -8.66 3.48 -14.55
CA ASP A 23 -9.89 2.65 -14.52
C ASP A 23 -10.07 1.89 -15.85
N ASP A 24 -9.11 1.01 -16.16
CA ASP A 24 -8.99 0.23 -17.40
C ASP A 24 -8.75 -1.26 -17.07
N TYR A 25 -9.60 -2.14 -17.62
CA TYR A 25 -9.51 -3.58 -17.38
C TYR A 25 -8.21 -4.23 -17.89
N ARG A 26 -7.53 -3.62 -18.87
CA ARG A 26 -6.22 -4.10 -19.37
C ARG A 26 -5.12 -3.82 -18.35
N LEU A 27 -5.11 -2.63 -17.78
CA LEU A 27 -4.19 -2.29 -16.70
C LEU A 27 -4.48 -3.11 -15.43
N SER A 28 -5.76 -3.36 -15.16
CA SER A 28 -6.15 -4.25 -14.08
C SER A 28 -5.55 -5.64 -14.25
N PHE A 29 -5.70 -6.25 -15.41
CA PHE A 29 -5.19 -7.59 -15.69
C PHE A 29 -3.66 -7.66 -15.71
N LEU A 30 -2.99 -6.66 -16.31
CA LEU A 30 -1.54 -6.69 -16.50
C LEU A 30 -0.75 -6.26 -15.27
N TYR A 31 -1.28 -5.30 -14.50
CA TYR A 31 -0.54 -4.62 -13.43
C TYR A 31 -1.27 -4.62 -12.08
N GLY A 32 -2.46 -5.20 -11.99
CA GLY A 32 -3.23 -5.22 -10.74
C GLY A 32 -3.89 -3.89 -10.37
N SER A 33 -4.03 -2.96 -11.34
CA SER A 33 -4.75 -1.70 -11.10
C SER A 33 -6.22 -1.94 -10.82
N TYR A 34 -6.78 -1.24 -9.83
CA TYR A 34 -8.17 -1.43 -9.41
C TYR A 34 -9.14 -0.65 -10.30
N LEU A 35 -10.08 -1.35 -10.93
CA LEU A 35 -11.14 -0.76 -11.75
C LEU A 35 -12.51 -0.79 -11.06
N THR A 36 -13.39 0.12 -11.44
CA THR A 36 -14.73 0.25 -10.82
C THR A 36 -15.81 -0.60 -11.50
N LEU A 37 -15.59 -1.13 -12.69
CA LEU A 37 -16.56 -1.76 -13.59
C LEU A 37 -17.71 -0.82 -14.03
N THR A 38 -17.58 0.50 -13.87
CA THR A 38 -18.64 1.46 -14.19
C THR A 38 -18.56 2.06 -15.59
N ASN A 39 -17.42 1.90 -16.26
CA ASN A 39 -17.11 2.53 -17.54
C ASN A 39 -17.04 1.54 -18.72
N LEU A 40 -17.19 0.23 -18.48
CA LEU A 40 -17.09 -0.78 -19.51
C LEU A 40 -18.27 -0.74 -20.49
N THR A 41 -17.93 -0.79 -21.78
CA THR A 41 -18.91 -0.94 -22.87
C THR A 41 -19.26 -2.40 -23.11
N SER A 42 -20.36 -2.67 -23.82
CA SER A 42 -20.74 -4.05 -24.18
C SER A 42 -19.65 -4.78 -25.00
N LYS A 43 -18.88 -4.05 -25.83
CA LYS A 43 -17.76 -4.63 -26.59
C LYS A 43 -16.60 -5.04 -25.68
N GLU A 44 -16.34 -4.28 -24.63
CA GLU A 44 -15.28 -4.59 -23.65
C GLU A 44 -15.67 -5.79 -22.79
N TRP A 45 -16.92 -5.88 -22.35
CA TRP A 45 -17.43 -7.07 -21.67
C TRP A 45 -17.29 -8.32 -22.55
N GLN A 46 -17.68 -8.26 -23.82
CA GLN A 46 -17.49 -9.36 -24.77
C GLN A 46 -16.00 -9.73 -24.95
N ARG A 47 -15.10 -8.74 -24.95
CA ARG A 47 -13.67 -8.96 -25.06
C ARG A 47 -13.10 -9.64 -23.82
N ILE A 48 -13.50 -9.19 -22.62
CA ILE A 48 -13.12 -9.83 -21.34
C ILE A 48 -13.53 -11.30 -21.36
N GLU A 49 -14.76 -11.61 -21.77
CA GLU A 49 -15.27 -12.98 -21.88
C GLU A 49 -14.47 -13.80 -22.89
N LYS A 50 -14.37 -13.32 -24.14
CA LYS A 50 -13.71 -14.05 -25.24
C LYS A 50 -12.23 -14.33 -24.97
N MET A 51 -11.51 -13.36 -24.39
CA MET A 51 -10.09 -13.47 -24.11
C MET A 51 -9.80 -14.05 -22.72
N ARG A 52 -10.84 -14.35 -21.91
CA ARG A 52 -10.68 -14.87 -20.55
C ARG A 52 -9.79 -13.98 -19.67
N ILE A 53 -10.02 -12.66 -19.73
CA ILE A 53 -9.21 -11.68 -18.98
C ILE A 53 -9.59 -11.78 -17.50
N SER A 54 -8.77 -12.48 -16.73
CA SER A 54 -9.00 -12.86 -15.33
C SER A 54 -7.67 -13.28 -14.68
N PRO A 55 -7.42 -12.99 -13.38
CA PRO A 55 -8.29 -12.18 -12.52
C PRO A 55 -8.28 -10.70 -12.85
N LEU A 56 -9.36 -10.00 -12.48
CA LEU A 56 -9.41 -8.53 -12.47
C LEU A 56 -9.37 -8.01 -11.03
N PHE A 57 -8.84 -6.82 -10.83
CA PHE A 57 -8.81 -6.15 -9.55
C PHE A 57 -9.93 -5.10 -9.49
N VAL A 58 -10.90 -5.27 -8.59
CA VAL A 58 -12.15 -4.51 -8.60
C VAL A 58 -12.36 -3.70 -7.34
N SER A 59 -12.48 -2.38 -7.50
CA SER A 59 -12.92 -1.44 -6.46
C SER A 59 -14.43 -1.58 -6.23
N VAL A 60 -14.83 -2.25 -5.14
CA VAL A 60 -16.23 -2.50 -4.81
C VAL A 60 -16.78 -1.44 -3.87
N HIS A 61 -16.17 -1.26 -2.71
CA HIS A 61 -16.47 -0.31 -1.62
C HIS A 61 -17.81 -0.51 -0.92
N ALA A 62 -18.87 -0.86 -1.65
CA ALA A 62 -20.19 -1.23 -1.15
C ALA A 62 -20.94 -2.09 -2.17
N THR A 63 -21.82 -2.98 -1.72
CA THR A 63 -22.72 -3.78 -2.58
C THR A 63 -24.12 -3.20 -2.62
N GLU A 64 -24.51 -2.37 -1.66
CA GLU A 64 -25.78 -1.64 -1.68
C GLU A 64 -25.76 -0.63 -2.81
N PRO A 65 -26.73 -0.69 -3.77
CA PRO A 65 -26.72 0.13 -4.97
C PRO A 65 -26.60 1.62 -4.72
N ASP A 66 -27.47 2.17 -3.86
CA ASP A 66 -27.51 3.61 -3.58
C ASP A 66 -26.24 4.09 -2.87
N LEU A 67 -25.73 3.30 -1.92
CA LEU A 67 -24.49 3.61 -1.22
C LEU A 67 -23.31 3.62 -2.18
N ARG A 68 -23.20 2.63 -3.07
CA ARG A 68 -22.11 2.56 -4.06
C ARG A 68 -22.22 3.69 -5.09
N ILE A 69 -23.44 4.06 -5.52
CA ILE A 69 -23.68 5.22 -6.39
C ILE A 69 -23.19 6.52 -5.70
N ARG A 70 -23.49 6.70 -4.43
CA ARG A 70 -23.01 7.85 -3.63
C ARG A 70 -21.50 7.87 -3.54
N LEU A 71 -20.86 6.74 -3.19
CA LEU A 71 -19.40 6.60 -3.04
C LEU A 71 -18.63 6.84 -4.34
N LEU A 72 -19.13 6.33 -5.47
CA LEU A 72 -18.45 6.47 -6.76
C LEU A 72 -18.94 7.67 -7.58
N LYS A 73 -19.99 8.36 -7.12
CA LYS A 73 -20.65 9.47 -7.86
C LYS A 73 -20.99 9.08 -9.30
N ASN A 74 -21.47 7.84 -9.49
CA ASN A 74 -21.77 7.26 -10.79
C ASN A 74 -22.97 6.32 -10.70
N HIS A 75 -24.04 6.60 -11.44
CA HIS A 75 -25.27 5.80 -11.44
C HIS A 75 -25.08 4.34 -11.87
N ARG A 76 -24.09 4.04 -12.73
CA ARG A 76 -23.79 2.67 -13.12
C ARG A 76 -23.16 1.84 -11.99
N ALA A 77 -22.67 2.50 -10.94
CA ALA A 77 -22.03 1.84 -9.81
C ALA A 77 -22.97 0.89 -9.06
N GLY A 78 -24.29 1.15 -9.07
CA GLY A 78 -25.29 0.30 -8.42
C GLY A 78 -25.40 -1.13 -9.00
N GLN A 79 -24.81 -1.40 -10.15
CA GLN A 79 -24.92 -2.70 -10.86
C GLN A 79 -23.85 -3.73 -10.45
N ILE A 80 -23.08 -3.50 -9.38
CA ILE A 80 -21.93 -4.33 -9.02
C ILE A 80 -22.30 -5.81 -8.85
N LEU A 81 -23.39 -6.11 -8.15
CA LEU A 81 -23.83 -7.51 -7.93
C LEU A 81 -24.22 -8.21 -9.26
N ASP A 82 -24.79 -7.49 -10.22
CA ASP A 82 -25.09 -8.06 -11.53
C ASP A 82 -23.81 -8.30 -12.34
N HIS A 83 -22.82 -7.43 -12.23
CA HIS A 83 -21.50 -7.65 -12.82
C HIS A 83 -20.80 -8.87 -12.21
N LEU A 84 -20.86 -9.05 -10.89
CA LEU A 84 -20.31 -10.25 -10.23
C LEU A 84 -21.02 -11.52 -10.66
N LYS A 85 -22.35 -11.54 -10.76
CA LYS A 85 -23.11 -12.68 -11.31
C LYS A 85 -22.69 -12.99 -12.75
N TRP A 86 -22.49 -11.94 -13.57
CA TRP A 86 -22.06 -12.09 -14.95
C TRP A 86 -20.66 -12.73 -15.05
N LEU A 87 -19.72 -12.30 -14.20
CA LEU A 87 -18.36 -12.86 -14.09
C LEU A 87 -18.40 -14.31 -13.59
N GLN A 88 -19.20 -14.59 -12.54
CA GLN A 88 -19.35 -15.92 -11.96
C GLN A 88 -19.88 -16.93 -12.98
N ALA A 89 -20.93 -16.56 -13.74
CA ALA A 89 -21.51 -17.42 -14.78
C ALA A 89 -20.49 -17.79 -15.88
N ARG A 90 -19.40 -17.05 -15.99
CA ARG A 90 -18.32 -17.23 -16.97
C ARG A 90 -17.03 -17.78 -16.35
N GLN A 91 -17.05 -18.08 -15.05
CA GLN A 91 -15.87 -18.55 -14.31
C GLN A 91 -14.68 -17.58 -14.47
N LEU A 92 -14.97 -16.28 -14.38
CA LEU A 92 -13.98 -15.22 -14.34
C LEU A 92 -13.81 -14.75 -12.90
N GLN A 93 -12.56 -14.54 -12.49
CA GLN A 93 -12.20 -14.26 -11.11
C GLN A 93 -11.86 -12.77 -10.90
N ILE A 94 -12.04 -12.30 -9.68
CA ILE A 94 -11.64 -10.97 -9.25
C ILE A 94 -10.97 -11.00 -7.88
N HIS A 95 -10.09 -10.04 -7.67
CA HIS A 95 -9.67 -9.57 -6.35
C HIS A 95 -10.43 -8.29 -6.02
N ALA A 96 -11.17 -8.29 -4.92
CA ALA A 96 -12.01 -7.16 -4.51
C ALA A 96 -11.29 -6.25 -3.52
N GLN A 97 -11.56 -4.94 -3.62
CA GLN A 97 -11.11 -3.94 -2.65
C GLN A 97 -12.31 -3.19 -2.07
N VAL A 98 -12.29 -3.00 -0.76
CA VAL A 98 -13.27 -2.19 -0.02
C VAL A 98 -12.51 -1.11 0.73
N VAL A 99 -12.58 0.13 0.25
CA VAL A 99 -12.11 1.31 0.99
C VAL A 99 -13.18 1.69 2.01
N VAL A 100 -12.83 1.67 3.28
CA VAL A 100 -13.76 1.99 4.37
C VAL A 100 -13.67 3.47 4.71
N CYS A 101 -14.80 4.16 4.55
CA CYS A 101 -15.00 5.56 4.92
C CYS A 101 -15.87 5.60 6.18
N PRO A 102 -15.35 6.02 7.34
CA PRO A 102 -16.11 6.06 8.59
C PRO A 102 -17.42 6.83 8.45
N ASN A 103 -18.49 6.31 9.07
CA ASN A 103 -19.87 6.83 9.04
C ASN A 103 -20.54 6.80 7.65
N ILE A 104 -19.94 6.15 6.65
CA ILE A 104 -20.50 6.04 5.29
C ILE A 104 -20.76 4.59 4.91
N ASN A 105 -19.70 3.77 4.85
CA ASN A 105 -19.80 2.36 4.46
C ASN A 105 -19.17 1.40 5.48
N ASP A 106 -18.95 1.84 6.71
CA ASP A 106 -18.52 1.04 7.85
C ASP A 106 -19.70 0.32 8.55
N GLY A 107 -19.43 -0.38 9.64
CA GLY A 107 -20.44 -1.05 10.47
C GLY A 107 -21.27 -2.05 9.67
N ILE A 108 -22.61 -1.89 9.71
CA ILE A 108 -23.54 -2.80 9.03
C ILE A 108 -23.40 -2.81 7.51
N HIS A 109 -23.03 -1.69 6.92
CA HIS A 109 -22.78 -1.60 5.47
C HIS A 109 -21.53 -2.39 5.06
N LEU A 110 -20.48 -2.30 5.87
CA LEU A 110 -19.27 -3.11 5.65
C LEU A 110 -19.58 -4.59 5.79
N GLU A 111 -20.27 -5.00 6.87
CA GLU A 111 -20.63 -6.40 7.08
C GLU A 111 -21.41 -6.97 5.90
N ARG A 112 -22.47 -6.25 5.47
CA ARG A 112 -23.27 -6.63 4.32
C ARG A 112 -22.40 -6.76 3.06
N THR A 113 -21.56 -5.78 2.78
CA THR A 113 -20.66 -5.80 1.61
C THR A 113 -19.75 -7.03 1.63
N LEU A 114 -19.15 -7.34 2.78
CA LEU A 114 -18.26 -8.49 2.93
C LEU A 114 -19.01 -9.82 2.77
N LEU A 115 -20.19 -9.96 3.37
CA LEU A 115 -21.03 -11.15 3.23
C LEU A 115 -21.50 -11.36 1.78
N ASP A 116 -21.94 -10.30 1.11
CA ASP A 116 -22.33 -10.36 -0.30
C ASP A 116 -21.15 -10.81 -1.17
N LEU A 117 -19.96 -10.22 -0.99
CA LEU A 117 -18.76 -10.59 -1.76
C LEU A 117 -18.35 -12.04 -1.51
N VAL A 118 -18.37 -12.51 -0.25
CA VAL A 118 -18.01 -13.89 0.08
C VAL A 118 -19.03 -14.89 -0.47
N SER A 119 -20.30 -14.48 -0.72
CA SER A 119 -21.26 -15.35 -1.39
C SER A 119 -20.80 -15.76 -2.81
N PHE A 120 -19.94 -14.99 -3.45
CA PHE A 120 -19.31 -15.26 -4.74
C PHE A 120 -17.98 -16.03 -4.64
N HIS A 121 -17.52 -16.33 -3.42
CA HIS A 121 -16.34 -17.19 -3.19
C HIS A 121 -16.68 -18.69 -3.23
N ARG A 122 -17.95 -19.06 -3.37
CA ARG A 122 -18.42 -20.43 -3.39
C ARG A 122 -18.23 -21.08 -4.75
N GLY A 123 -18.01 -22.40 -4.78
CA GLY A 123 -17.84 -23.22 -5.96
C GLY A 123 -16.39 -23.57 -6.26
N ASP A 124 -16.16 -24.42 -7.26
CA ASP A 124 -14.81 -24.92 -7.61
C ASP A 124 -13.89 -23.82 -8.16
N ILE A 125 -14.48 -22.85 -8.86
CA ILE A 125 -13.78 -21.65 -9.34
C ILE A 125 -14.51 -20.44 -8.75
N PRO A 126 -14.02 -19.87 -7.63
CA PRO A 126 -14.65 -18.73 -6.99
C PRO A 126 -14.54 -17.47 -7.88
N CYS A 127 -15.65 -16.73 -8.02
CA CYS A 127 -15.63 -15.45 -8.73
C CYS A 127 -14.85 -14.39 -7.93
N VAL A 128 -15.11 -14.29 -6.63
CA VAL A 128 -14.33 -13.43 -5.72
C VAL A 128 -13.27 -14.29 -5.05
N GLU A 129 -12.04 -14.12 -5.50
CA GLU A 129 -10.89 -14.90 -5.01
C GLU A 129 -10.38 -14.39 -3.67
N SER A 130 -10.32 -13.09 -3.52
CA SER A 130 -9.88 -12.45 -2.27
C SER A 130 -10.47 -11.04 -2.12
N ILE A 131 -10.54 -10.55 -0.87
CA ILE A 131 -11.08 -9.24 -0.53
C ILE A 131 -10.09 -8.50 0.36
N ALA A 132 -9.65 -7.31 -0.06
CA ALA A 132 -8.91 -6.39 0.78
C ALA A 132 -9.84 -5.34 1.39
N VAL A 133 -9.74 -5.14 2.69
CA VAL A 133 -10.38 -4.06 3.43
C VAL A 133 -9.31 -3.05 3.80
N VAL A 134 -9.40 -1.83 3.24
CA VAL A 134 -8.39 -0.79 3.40
C VAL A 134 -9.00 0.47 4.02
N PRO A 135 -8.30 1.21 4.88
CA PRO A 135 -8.79 2.47 5.41
C PRO A 135 -8.76 3.55 4.34
N VAL A 136 -9.64 4.54 4.45
CA VAL A 136 -9.58 5.73 3.59
C VAL A 136 -8.35 6.55 3.90
N GLY A 137 -7.57 6.91 2.88
CA GLY A 137 -6.46 7.86 2.97
C GLY A 137 -6.92 9.26 2.60
N LEU A 138 -6.65 10.23 3.47
CA LEU A 138 -7.11 11.62 3.29
C LEU A 138 -5.91 12.58 3.30
N THR A 139 -5.80 13.41 2.25
CA THR A 139 -4.79 14.46 2.19
C THR A 139 -5.38 15.82 2.59
N ARG A 140 -4.51 16.78 2.91
CA ARG A 140 -4.91 18.17 3.20
C ARG A 140 -5.40 18.94 1.96
N PHE A 141 -5.21 18.41 0.75
CA PHE A 141 -5.60 19.06 -0.51
C PHE A 141 -7.02 18.73 -0.96
N ARG A 142 -7.72 17.90 -0.21
CA ARG A 142 -9.13 17.62 -0.48
C ARG A 142 -10.01 18.84 -0.22
N PRO A 143 -11.18 18.95 -0.86
CA PRO A 143 -12.14 20.03 -0.59
C PRO A 143 -12.55 20.08 0.88
N GLN A 144 -12.67 21.28 1.44
CA GLN A 144 -13.06 21.45 2.86
C GLN A 144 -14.50 20.99 3.15
N GLU A 145 -15.38 21.02 2.15
CA GLU A 145 -16.77 20.58 2.25
C GLU A 145 -16.93 19.05 2.14
N ASP A 146 -15.82 18.32 2.09
CA ASP A 146 -15.85 16.87 2.02
C ASP A 146 -16.34 16.28 3.35
N GLU A 147 -17.31 15.37 3.25
CA GLU A 147 -17.90 14.66 4.40
C GLU A 147 -16.99 13.56 4.98
N LEU A 148 -15.87 13.25 4.31
CA LEU A 148 -14.96 12.20 4.75
C LEU A 148 -14.18 12.63 5.99
N ILE A 149 -14.10 11.71 6.94
CA ILE A 149 -13.31 11.87 8.16
C ILE A 149 -12.22 10.79 8.22
N PRO A 150 -11.07 11.08 8.83
CA PRO A 150 -10.00 10.09 9.00
C PRO A 150 -10.45 8.93 9.90
N VAL A 151 -9.80 7.79 9.73
CA VAL A 151 -10.03 6.63 10.59
C VAL A 151 -9.41 6.86 11.95
N SER A 152 -10.23 6.94 13.01
CA SER A 152 -9.73 7.02 14.38
C SER A 152 -9.18 5.68 14.87
N GLN A 153 -8.40 5.70 15.95
CA GLN A 153 -7.87 4.50 16.59
C GLN A 153 -9.01 3.55 17.05
N GLU A 154 -10.08 4.12 17.61
CA GLU A 154 -11.26 3.38 18.07
C GLU A 154 -11.97 2.73 16.87
N LYS A 155 -12.19 3.49 15.80
CA LYS A 155 -12.81 2.97 14.58
C LYS A 155 -11.97 1.85 13.94
N ALA A 156 -10.66 1.98 13.95
CA ALA A 156 -9.79 0.92 13.46
C ALA A 156 -9.93 -0.37 14.28
N ARG A 157 -10.05 -0.28 15.61
CA ARG A 157 -10.30 -1.44 16.47
C ARG A 157 -11.64 -2.09 16.20
N GLU A 158 -12.71 -1.29 16.03
CA GLU A 158 -14.04 -1.80 15.67
C GLU A 158 -14.01 -2.58 14.35
N VAL A 159 -13.38 -2.02 13.30
CA VAL A 159 -13.26 -2.70 12.00
C VAL A 159 -12.43 -3.97 12.09
N ILE A 160 -11.31 -3.94 12.84
CA ILE A 160 -10.47 -5.13 13.06
C ILE A 160 -11.30 -6.25 13.71
N GLU A 161 -12.04 -5.95 14.79
CA GLU A 161 -12.85 -6.95 15.50
C GLU A 161 -13.95 -7.52 14.59
N GLN A 162 -14.65 -6.67 13.86
CA GLN A 162 -15.69 -7.06 12.91
C GLN A 162 -15.14 -8.00 11.83
N VAL A 163 -14.05 -7.61 11.18
CA VAL A 163 -13.44 -8.39 10.11
C VAL A 163 -12.86 -9.70 10.62
N GLN A 164 -12.16 -9.69 11.77
CA GLN A 164 -11.61 -10.91 12.36
C GLN A 164 -12.70 -11.91 12.79
N THR A 165 -13.87 -11.41 13.19
CA THR A 165 -15.02 -12.27 13.49
C THR A 165 -15.51 -13.01 12.24
N LEU A 166 -15.60 -12.31 11.11
CA LEU A 166 -15.95 -12.91 9.81
C LEU A 166 -14.86 -13.87 9.32
N GLN A 167 -13.58 -13.51 9.45
CA GLN A 167 -12.46 -14.38 9.08
C GLN A 167 -12.48 -15.72 9.81
N LYS A 168 -12.80 -15.73 11.11
CA LYS A 168 -12.94 -16.99 11.88
C LYS A 168 -14.00 -17.90 11.28
N LYS A 169 -15.16 -17.34 10.90
CA LYS A 169 -16.24 -18.07 10.25
C LYS A 169 -15.82 -18.63 8.89
N PHE A 170 -15.19 -17.79 8.05
CA PHE A 170 -14.80 -18.19 6.71
C PHE A 170 -13.65 -19.19 6.70
N ARG A 171 -12.72 -19.08 7.64
CA ARG A 171 -11.67 -20.09 7.82
C ARG A 171 -12.24 -21.47 8.18
N GLN A 172 -13.32 -21.53 8.94
CA GLN A 172 -14.02 -22.79 9.22
C GLN A 172 -14.76 -23.34 7.99
N GLU A 173 -15.33 -22.44 7.16
CA GLU A 173 -16.14 -22.84 6.01
C GLU A 173 -15.28 -23.18 4.78
N PHE A 174 -14.23 -22.37 4.50
CA PHE A 174 -13.44 -22.44 3.26
C PHE A 174 -11.99 -22.87 3.48
N GLY A 175 -11.50 -22.96 4.71
CA GLY A 175 -10.08 -23.20 5.01
C GLY A 175 -9.17 -21.97 4.77
N SER A 176 -9.72 -20.85 4.35
CA SER A 176 -9.04 -19.56 4.08
C SER A 176 -9.77 -18.42 4.76
N ASN A 177 -9.05 -17.31 4.98
CA ASN A 177 -9.65 -16.07 5.48
C ASN A 177 -10.59 -15.42 4.45
N VAL A 178 -10.32 -15.58 3.16
CA VAL A 178 -11.02 -14.96 2.02
C VAL A 178 -10.92 -13.44 1.98
N LEU A 179 -10.97 -12.78 3.14
CA LEU A 179 -10.87 -11.33 3.28
C LEU A 179 -9.75 -10.97 4.27
N TRP A 180 -9.07 -9.87 3.99
CA TRP A 180 -7.93 -9.39 4.79
C TRP A 180 -7.99 -7.90 5.02
N LEU A 181 -7.53 -7.50 6.20
CA LEU A 181 -7.26 -6.10 6.55
C LEU A 181 -5.88 -5.68 6.03
N ALA A 182 -5.78 -4.50 5.46
CA ALA A 182 -4.49 -3.87 5.22
C ALA A 182 -3.72 -3.67 6.54
N ASP A 183 -2.40 -3.74 6.49
CA ASP A 183 -1.54 -3.55 7.67
C ASP A 183 -1.79 -2.22 8.38
N GLU A 184 -2.19 -1.19 7.63
CA GLU A 184 -2.50 0.14 8.13
C GLU A 184 -3.59 0.15 9.22
N TRP A 185 -4.57 -0.75 9.16
CA TRP A 185 -5.57 -0.88 10.22
C TRP A 185 -4.96 -1.17 11.59
N PHE A 186 -3.99 -2.09 11.63
CA PHE A 186 -3.29 -2.48 12.85
C PHE A 186 -2.40 -1.35 13.36
N LEU A 187 -1.77 -0.61 12.45
CA LEU A 187 -0.95 0.55 12.79
C LEU A 187 -1.77 1.69 13.38
N ILE A 188 -2.91 2.04 12.77
CA ILE A 188 -3.86 3.05 13.30
C ILE A 188 -4.39 2.61 14.66
N ALA A 189 -4.79 1.35 14.81
CA ALA A 189 -5.31 0.79 16.06
C ALA A 189 -4.24 0.68 17.16
N ARG A 190 -2.95 0.80 16.82
CA ARG A 190 -1.78 0.56 17.68
C ARG A 190 -1.80 -0.83 18.31
N VAL A 191 -2.07 -1.83 17.48
CA VAL A 191 -2.02 -3.25 17.86
C VAL A 191 -1.01 -3.98 16.99
N ASP A 192 -0.56 -5.14 17.48
CA ASP A 192 0.42 -5.96 16.78
C ASP A 192 -0.12 -6.46 15.43
N LEU A 193 0.74 -6.50 14.42
CA LEU A 193 0.45 -7.13 13.14
C LEU A 193 0.21 -8.64 13.33
N PRO A 194 -0.74 -9.22 12.59
CA PRO A 194 -0.97 -10.66 12.60
C PRO A 194 0.30 -11.48 12.30
N PRO A 195 0.37 -12.74 12.73
CA PRO A 195 1.49 -13.62 12.41
C PRO A 195 1.52 -13.94 10.91
N GLN A 196 2.67 -14.39 10.39
CA GLN A 196 2.86 -14.71 8.98
C GLN A 196 1.80 -15.69 8.43
N SER A 197 1.41 -16.69 9.21
CA SER A 197 0.40 -17.69 8.83
C SER A 197 -1.00 -17.11 8.59
N HIS A 198 -1.27 -15.89 9.07
CA HIS A 198 -2.53 -15.18 8.85
C HIS A 198 -2.71 -14.74 7.39
N TYR A 199 -1.62 -14.39 6.72
CA TYR A 199 -1.64 -13.79 5.40
C TYR A 199 -1.64 -14.82 4.26
N GLU A 200 -1.56 -16.11 4.59
CA GLU A 200 -1.50 -17.20 3.59
C GLU A 200 -0.39 -16.93 2.56
N ASP A 201 -0.68 -16.88 1.27
CA ASP A 201 0.26 -16.53 0.18
C ASP A 201 0.22 -15.07 -0.21
N TYR A 202 -0.30 -14.19 0.65
CA TYR A 202 -0.35 -12.73 0.45
C TYR A 202 -1.14 -12.29 -0.78
N PRO A 203 -2.38 -12.76 -0.98
CA PRO A 203 -3.14 -12.52 -2.22
C PRO A 203 -3.47 -11.06 -2.47
N GLN A 204 -3.34 -10.20 -1.46
CA GLN A 204 -3.68 -8.77 -1.50
C GLN A 204 -2.49 -7.86 -1.12
N ILE A 205 -1.25 -8.30 -1.40
CA ILE A 205 -0.03 -7.56 -1.02
C ILE A 205 0.00 -6.14 -1.61
N GLY A 206 -0.52 -5.97 -2.84
CA GLY A 206 -0.62 -4.66 -3.50
C GLY A 206 -1.52 -3.66 -2.77
N ASN A 207 -2.42 -4.12 -1.90
CA ASN A 207 -3.23 -3.30 -1.00
C ASN A 207 -2.61 -3.10 0.40
N GLY A 208 -1.34 -3.42 0.57
CA GLY A 208 -0.67 -3.32 1.87
C GLY A 208 -1.09 -4.40 2.87
N VAL A 209 -1.66 -5.51 2.39
CA VAL A 209 -2.02 -6.66 3.23
C VAL A 209 -0.79 -7.53 3.46
N GLY A 210 -0.22 -7.48 4.65
CA GLY A 210 0.92 -8.29 5.04
C GLY A 210 2.26 -7.80 4.53
N SER A 211 2.32 -6.66 3.87
CA SER A 211 3.57 -6.12 3.29
C SER A 211 4.65 -5.87 4.35
N ILE A 212 4.27 -5.34 5.51
CA ILE A 212 5.20 -5.10 6.62
C ILE A 212 5.65 -6.44 7.21
N ARG A 213 4.73 -7.39 7.39
CA ARG A 213 5.07 -8.73 7.90
C ARG A 213 6.03 -9.46 6.94
N GLN A 214 5.78 -9.36 5.64
CA GLN A 214 6.67 -9.94 4.63
C GLN A 214 8.06 -9.30 4.69
N PHE A 215 8.15 -7.98 4.77
CA PHE A 215 9.42 -7.27 4.90
C PHE A 215 10.20 -7.71 6.14
N ILE A 216 9.55 -7.81 7.31
CA ILE A 216 10.18 -8.28 8.56
C ILE A 216 10.70 -9.72 8.41
N ARG A 217 9.92 -10.62 7.82
CA ARG A 217 10.32 -12.00 7.55
C ARG A 217 11.54 -12.08 6.65
N ASP A 218 11.50 -11.35 5.54
CA ASP A 218 12.57 -11.35 4.56
C ASP A 218 13.83 -10.71 5.12
N PHE A 219 13.69 -9.67 5.96
CA PHE A 219 14.79 -9.09 6.70
C PHE A 219 15.45 -10.12 7.63
N GLN A 220 14.68 -10.81 8.45
CA GLN A 220 15.21 -11.81 9.38
C GLN A 220 15.94 -12.95 8.64
N LYS A 221 15.39 -13.42 7.51
CA LYS A 221 16.00 -14.44 6.66
C LYS A 221 17.32 -13.97 6.03
N THR A 222 17.32 -12.75 5.51
CA THR A 222 18.48 -12.18 4.81
C THR A 222 19.56 -11.77 5.79
N ALA A 223 19.20 -11.18 6.92
CA ALA A 223 20.14 -10.80 7.98
C ALA A 223 20.95 -11.99 8.52
N LYS A 224 20.30 -13.17 8.69
CA LYS A 224 21.01 -14.40 9.08
C LYS A 224 22.09 -14.83 8.09
N LYS A 225 21.94 -14.47 6.81
CA LYS A 225 22.88 -14.89 5.75
C LYS A 225 23.99 -13.87 5.52
N LEU A 226 23.66 -12.58 5.63
CA LEU A 226 24.52 -11.50 5.15
C LEU A 226 25.23 -10.72 6.26
N LEU A 227 24.65 -10.63 7.49
CA LEU A 227 25.24 -9.81 8.53
C LEU A 227 26.51 -10.46 9.09
N PRO A 228 27.69 -9.81 8.97
CA PRO A 228 28.93 -10.25 9.59
C PRO A 228 28.95 -9.87 11.09
N ALA A 229 29.94 -10.39 11.82
CA ALA A 229 30.16 -9.94 13.19
C ALA A 229 30.65 -8.48 13.28
N GLN A 230 31.41 -8.04 12.26
CA GLN A 230 32.08 -6.74 12.23
C GLN A 230 32.24 -6.23 10.80
N ILE A 231 32.25 -4.91 10.63
CA ILE A 231 32.63 -4.20 9.41
C ILE A 231 33.79 -3.24 9.64
N THR A 232 34.59 -3.01 8.58
CA THR A 232 35.67 -2.01 8.54
C THR A 232 35.66 -1.36 7.15
N PRO A 233 35.68 -0.02 7.03
CA PRO A 233 35.63 0.95 8.12
C PRO A 233 34.26 1.00 8.85
N SER A 234 34.23 1.59 10.04
CA SER A 234 32.97 1.83 10.75
C SER A 234 32.07 2.78 9.96
N ARG A 235 30.75 2.57 10.08
CA ARG A 235 29.73 3.35 9.35
C ARG A 235 28.59 3.80 10.25
N ARG A 236 28.11 5.01 9.99
CA ARG A 236 26.89 5.56 10.58
C ARG A 236 25.92 5.93 9.48
N LEU A 237 24.74 5.34 9.46
CA LEU A 237 23.70 5.57 8.46
C LEU A 237 22.39 5.95 9.10
N VAL A 238 21.58 6.72 8.36
CA VAL A 238 20.20 7.03 8.73
C VAL A 238 19.27 6.27 7.79
N TRP A 239 18.35 5.47 8.35
CA TRP A 239 17.31 4.82 7.58
C TRP A 239 15.99 5.57 7.74
N VAL A 240 15.49 6.17 6.65
CA VAL A 240 14.26 6.97 6.64
C VAL A 240 13.05 6.12 6.30
N VAL A 241 11.98 6.29 7.07
CA VAL A 241 10.70 5.61 6.86
C VAL A 241 9.54 6.55 7.23
N GLY A 242 8.32 6.21 6.81
CA GLY A 242 7.11 6.85 7.35
C GLY A 242 6.87 6.43 8.81
N ASN A 243 6.26 7.31 9.59
CA ASN A 243 6.08 7.08 11.03
C ASN A 243 5.20 5.85 11.36
N ALA A 244 4.35 5.41 10.44
CA ALA A 244 3.50 4.23 10.64
C ALA A 244 4.30 2.96 10.99
N VAL A 245 5.46 2.75 10.37
CA VAL A 245 6.25 1.53 10.53
C VAL A 245 7.35 1.64 11.61
N GLU A 246 7.49 2.78 12.28
CA GLU A 246 8.56 3.02 13.24
C GLU A 246 8.67 1.91 14.29
N GLN A 247 7.58 1.63 14.98
CA GLN A 247 7.56 0.61 16.04
C GLN A 247 7.91 -0.79 15.50
N ALA A 248 7.41 -1.13 14.32
CA ALA A 248 7.62 -2.43 13.70
C ALA A 248 9.08 -2.64 13.24
N PHE A 249 9.80 -1.55 12.88
CA PHE A 249 11.15 -1.61 12.33
C PHE A 249 12.26 -1.38 13.37
N GLN A 250 11.95 -0.86 14.54
CA GLN A 250 12.95 -0.72 15.64
C GLN A 250 13.70 -2.02 15.96
N PRO A 251 13.06 -3.22 16.01
CA PRO A 251 13.79 -4.47 16.22
C PRO A 251 14.78 -4.81 15.11
N LEU A 252 14.49 -4.40 13.85
CA LEU A 252 15.37 -4.62 12.70
C LEU A 252 16.63 -3.76 12.81
N VAL A 253 16.47 -2.50 13.20
CA VAL A 253 17.60 -1.59 13.47
C VAL A 253 18.45 -2.10 14.62
N LYS A 254 17.85 -2.59 15.70
CA LYS A 254 18.59 -3.22 16.80
C LYS A 254 19.42 -4.43 16.32
N GLN A 255 18.91 -5.18 15.33
CA GLN A 255 19.64 -6.31 14.76
C GLN A 255 20.84 -5.85 13.89
N LEU A 256 20.66 -4.81 13.06
CA LEU A 256 21.75 -4.19 12.29
C LEU A 256 22.86 -3.68 13.21
N ASN A 257 22.50 -3.01 14.28
CA ASN A 257 23.43 -2.42 15.24
C ASN A 257 24.17 -3.44 16.16
N LYS A 258 23.89 -4.74 16.01
CA LYS A 258 24.71 -5.79 16.61
C LYS A 258 26.03 -6.00 15.85
N VAL A 259 26.12 -5.56 14.60
CA VAL A 259 27.34 -5.63 13.80
C VAL A 259 28.32 -4.60 14.31
N GLN A 260 29.48 -5.04 14.79
CA GLN A 260 30.51 -4.12 15.28
C GLN A 260 30.99 -3.19 14.16
N GLY A 261 31.03 -1.90 14.42
CA GLY A 261 31.38 -0.88 13.42
C GLY A 261 30.19 -0.36 12.59
N LEU A 262 28.99 -0.92 12.70
CA LEU A 262 27.78 -0.40 12.06
C LEU A 262 26.87 0.30 13.06
N THR A 263 26.45 1.52 12.73
CA THR A 263 25.42 2.25 13.45
C THR A 263 24.37 2.70 12.47
N VAL A 264 23.13 2.22 12.62
CA VAL A 264 21.96 2.64 11.84
C VAL A 264 20.98 3.31 12.78
N GLU A 265 20.54 4.53 12.44
CA GLU A 265 19.50 5.26 13.12
C GLU A 265 18.23 5.24 12.28
N LEU A 266 17.10 4.80 12.86
CA LEU A 266 15.80 4.89 12.20
C LEU A 266 15.23 6.29 12.41
N VAL A 267 14.94 6.99 11.32
CA VAL A 267 14.25 8.28 11.34
C VAL A 267 12.89 8.12 10.72
N ALA A 268 11.88 8.11 11.57
CA ALA A 268 10.48 8.05 11.16
C ALA A 268 9.95 9.47 10.93
N LEU A 269 9.38 9.72 9.76
CA LEU A 269 8.91 11.04 9.35
C LEU A 269 7.38 11.04 9.19
N ASN A 270 6.79 12.17 9.57
CA ASN A 270 5.43 12.53 9.21
C ASN A 270 5.47 13.28 7.87
N SER A 271 4.38 13.20 7.10
CA SER A 271 4.25 14.04 5.93
C SER A 271 3.54 15.35 6.26
N ASP A 272 4.29 16.45 6.18
CA ASP A 272 3.69 17.79 6.20
C ASP A 272 3.14 18.17 4.83
N TYR A 273 3.65 17.54 3.78
CA TYR A 273 3.18 17.79 2.42
C TYR A 273 1.74 17.30 2.20
N TRP A 274 1.44 16.06 2.58
CA TRP A 274 0.10 15.49 2.43
C TRP A 274 -0.85 15.79 3.61
N GLY A 275 -0.30 16.09 4.77
CA GLY A 275 -0.99 16.18 6.05
C GLY A 275 -0.66 14.99 6.98
N GLN A 276 -0.86 15.19 8.26
CA GLN A 276 -0.44 14.24 9.31
C GLN A 276 -1.16 12.88 9.26
N GLU A 277 -2.27 12.79 8.54
CA GLU A 277 -3.04 11.57 8.34
C GLU A 277 -2.36 10.59 7.36
N ILE A 278 -1.39 11.07 6.57
CA ILE A 278 -0.62 10.25 5.65
C ILE A 278 0.68 9.82 6.32
N THR A 279 0.77 8.54 6.65
CA THR A 279 1.84 7.95 7.45
C THR A 279 2.68 6.93 6.69
N VAL A 280 2.30 6.64 5.44
CA VAL A 280 2.89 5.58 4.61
C VAL A 280 4.25 6.00 4.05
N THR A 281 5.24 5.14 4.18
CA THR A 281 6.63 5.39 3.73
C THR A 281 6.72 5.83 2.27
N GLY A 282 6.00 5.15 1.36
CA GLY A 282 6.06 5.43 -0.09
C GLY A 282 5.45 6.78 -0.51
N LEU A 283 4.73 7.45 0.38
CA LEU A 283 4.14 8.75 0.10
C LEU A 283 4.97 9.93 0.66
N LEU A 284 6.07 9.67 1.36
CA LEU A 284 6.98 10.74 1.78
C LEU A 284 7.57 11.45 0.56
N THR A 285 7.57 12.76 0.61
CA THR A 285 8.02 13.63 -0.48
C THR A 285 9.43 14.17 -0.25
N GLY A 286 10.02 14.77 -1.28
CA GLY A 286 11.32 15.44 -1.17
C GLY A 286 11.32 16.53 -0.10
N GLN A 287 10.21 17.28 0.04
CA GLN A 287 10.06 18.30 1.09
C GLN A 287 10.02 17.68 2.49
N ASP A 288 9.32 16.55 2.67
CA ASP A 288 9.27 15.85 3.95
C ASP A 288 10.67 15.36 4.37
N ILE A 289 11.43 14.80 3.41
CA ILE A 289 12.80 14.33 3.63
C ILE A 289 13.72 15.51 4.02
N LEU A 290 13.71 16.61 3.25
CA LEU A 290 14.52 17.77 3.52
C LEU A 290 14.24 18.36 4.91
N LYS A 291 12.96 18.57 5.24
CA LYS A 291 12.55 19.12 6.53
C LYS A 291 12.87 18.17 7.68
N GLY A 292 12.57 16.88 7.50
CA GLY A 292 12.72 15.87 8.56
C GLY A 292 14.17 15.53 8.89
N LEU A 293 15.10 15.75 7.95
CA LEU A 293 16.52 15.45 8.12
C LEU A 293 17.36 16.70 8.41
N GLN A 294 16.81 17.90 8.27
CA GLN A 294 17.51 19.14 8.52
C GLN A 294 18.09 19.20 9.95
N GLY A 295 19.38 19.50 10.06
CA GLY A 295 20.07 19.64 11.34
C GLY A 295 20.38 18.33 12.07
N LYS A 296 20.01 17.16 11.50
CA LYS A 296 20.37 15.85 12.05
C LYS A 296 21.79 15.45 11.64
N ASN A 297 22.43 14.61 12.48
CA ASN A 297 23.69 13.97 12.11
C ASN A 297 23.41 12.77 11.18
N LEU A 298 23.61 12.95 9.88
CA LEU A 298 23.31 11.97 8.85
C LEU A 298 24.43 10.93 8.61
N GLY A 299 25.59 11.13 9.30
CA GLY A 299 26.71 10.19 9.18
C GLY A 299 27.24 10.04 7.75
N ASP A 300 27.47 8.80 7.34
CA ASP A 300 27.99 8.45 6.02
C ASP A 300 26.92 8.42 4.91
N GLY A 301 25.64 8.56 5.27
CA GLY A 301 24.56 8.64 4.30
C GLY A 301 23.19 8.25 4.81
N VAL A 302 22.22 8.38 3.90
CA VAL A 302 20.81 8.12 4.15
C VAL A 302 20.34 6.94 3.30
N LEU A 303 19.79 5.91 3.95
CA LEU A 303 19.09 4.81 3.30
C LEU A 303 17.66 5.24 3.02
N LEU A 304 17.29 5.32 1.75
CA LEU A 304 15.99 5.78 1.29
C LEU A 304 15.25 4.63 0.59
N PRO A 305 14.11 4.15 1.08
CA PRO A 305 13.30 3.20 0.35
C PRO A 305 12.94 3.71 -1.06
N SER A 306 13.31 2.98 -2.11
CA SER A 306 13.12 3.39 -3.51
C SER A 306 11.65 3.60 -3.89
N LEU A 307 10.71 3.01 -3.14
CA LEU A 307 9.27 3.20 -3.30
C LEU A 307 8.79 4.65 -3.05
N MET A 308 9.65 5.53 -2.50
CA MET A 308 9.39 6.98 -2.41
C MET A 308 9.61 7.71 -3.74
N LEU A 309 10.31 7.08 -4.69
CA LEU A 309 10.65 7.64 -5.99
C LEU A 309 9.72 7.09 -7.08
N LYS A 310 9.52 7.88 -8.13
CA LYS A 310 8.82 7.42 -9.32
C LYS A 310 9.60 6.25 -9.95
N HIS A 311 8.89 5.19 -10.32
CA HIS A 311 9.51 4.03 -10.96
C HIS A 311 10.29 4.46 -12.21
N GLY A 312 11.55 4.04 -12.31
CA GLY A 312 12.43 4.40 -13.41
C GLY A 312 12.99 5.82 -13.40
N GLU A 313 12.66 6.64 -12.37
CA GLU A 313 13.12 8.02 -12.26
C GLU A 313 13.50 8.39 -10.84
N ALA A 314 14.50 9.24 -10.68
CA ALA A 314 14.95 9.72 -9.37
C ALA A 314 14.17 10.98 -8.92
N VAL A 315 12.81 10.90 -8.91
CA VAL A 315 11.92 12.04 -8.62
C VAL A 315 10.85 11.64 -7.61
N PHE A 316 10.64 12.46 -6.59
CA PHE A 316 9.59 12.30 -5.59
C PHE A 316 8.20 12.70 -6.11
N LEU A 317 7.16 12.46 -5.31
CA LEU A 317 5.78 12.80 -5.66
C LEU A 317 5.51 14.32 -5.74
N ASP A 318 6.33 15.13 -5.10
CA ASP A 318 6.27 16.59 -5.14
C ASP A 318 7.15 17.23 -6.23
N ASP A 319 7.65 16.42 -7.17
CA ASP A 319 8.53 16.78 -8.28
C ASP A 319 9.94 17.26 -7.87
N ILE A 320 10.31 17.14 -6.60
CA ILE A 320 11.69 17.33 -6.18
C ILE A 320 12.53 16.12 -6.63
N THR A 321 13.69 16.40 -7.21
CA THR A 321 14.62 15.35 -7.63
C THR A 321 15.47 14.87 -6.45
N LEU A 322 15.88 13.61 -6.49
CA LEU A 322 16.81 13.04 -5.51
C LEU A 322 18.13 13.82 -5.47
N GLU A 323 18.62 14.28 -6.63
CA GLU A 323 19.80 15.13 -6.74
C GLU A 323 19.64 16.44 -5.95
N THR A 324 18.49 17.08 -6.04
CA THR A 324 18.18 18.28 -5.25
C THR A 324 18.27 18.00 -3.77
N VAL A 325 17.75 16.86 -3.30
CA VAL A 325 17.79 16.48 -1.88
C VAL A 325 19.23 16.20 -1.43
N ILE A 326 20.04 15.49 -2.23
CA ILE A 326 21.46 15.24 -1.97
C ILE A 326 22.24 16.55 -1.82
N ASN A 327 22.03 17.47 -2.78
CA ASN A 327 22.74 18.76 -2.80
C ASN A 327 22.40 19.64 -1.56
N GLN A 328 21.13 19.63 -1.12
CA GLN A 328 20.70 20.41 0.04
C GLN A 328 21.15 19.80 1.37
N LEU A 329 21.07 18.47 1.52
CA LEU A 329 21.51 17.78 2.74
C LEU A 329 23.04 17.61 2.80
N ARG A 330 23.73 17.72 1.66
CA ARG A 330 25.19 17.55 1.52
C ARG A 330 25.68 16.20 2.05
N VAL A 331 24.89 15.16 1.84
CA VAL A 331 25.21 13.79 2.25
C VAL A 331 24.72 12.82 1.17
N PRO A 332 25.42 11.70 0.92
CA PRO A 332 24.95 10.69 0.01
C PRO A 332 23.58 10.12 0.43
N ILE A 333 22.70 9.88 -0.55
CA ILE A 333 21.45 9.17 -0.34
C ILE A 333 21.51 7.89 -1.17
N TYR A 334 21.19 6.79 -0.53
CA TYR A 334 21.21 5.45 -1.12
C TYR A 334 19.77 4.95 -1.23
N PRO A 335 19.14 5.05 -2.44
CA PRO A 335 17.87 4.39 -2.67
C PRO A 335 18.06 2.88 -2.56
N VAL A 336 17.15 2.21 -1.85
CA VAL A 336 17.22 0.77 -1.62
C VAL A 336 15.91 0.09 -2.03
N LEU A 337 16.02 -0.94 -2.87
CA LEU A 337 14.90 -1.77 -3.32
C LEU A 337 14.85 -3.05 -2.48
N GLY A 338 13.98 -3.05 -1.47
CA GLY A 338 13.77 -4.21 -0.62
C GLY A 338 14.90 -4.49 0.38
N VAL A 339 14.81 -5.65 0.99
CA VAL A 339 15.60 -6.02 2.17
C VAL A 339 17.06 -6.32 1.85
N GLU A 340 17.30 -7.04 0.75
CA GLU A 340 18.65 -7.50 0.44
C GLU A 340 19.57 -6.33 0.12
N GLU A 341 19.08 -5.39 -0.68
CA GLU A 341 19.82 -4.18 -1.02
C GLU A 341 20.02 -3.29 0.20
N LEU A 342 18.98 -3.13 1.05
CA LEU A 342 19.11 -2.42 2.32
C LEU A 342 20.29 -2.95 3.15
N ILE A 343 20.36 -4.26 3.36
CA ILE A 343 21.44 -4.87 4.16
C ILE A 343 22.79 -4.73 3.46
N LYS A 344 22.86 -5.00 2.15
CA LYS A 344 24.12 -4.86 1.38
C LYS A 344 24.65 -3.43 1.44
N THR A 345 23.78 -2.43 1.29
CA THR A 345 24.16 -1.01 1.37
C THR A 345 24.68 -0.64 2.77
N CYS A 346 24.11 -1.20 3.84
CA CYS A 346 24.67 -1.05 5.18
C CYS A 346 26.11 -1.58 5.29
N LEU A 347 26.44 -2.65 4.55
CA LEU A 347 27.73 -3.31 4.65
C LEU A 347 28.79 -2.72 3.71
N THR A 348 28.43 -2.32 2.50
CA THR A 348 29.38 -2.01 1.42
C THR A 348 29.26 -0.62 0.80
N LEU A 349 28.24 0.20 1.13
CA LEU A 349 27.99 1.52 0.52
C LEU A 349 28.20 1.50 -0.99
N ASN A 350 27.26 0.97 -1.73
CA ASN A 350 27.31 1.02 -3.19
C ASN A 350 27.09 2.45 -3.67
N PRO A 351 27.94 2.98 -4.57
CA PRO A 351 27.77 4.33 -5.09
C PRO A 351 26.43 4.47 -5.83
N PHE A 352 25.87 5.68 -5.79
CA PHE A 352 24.63 6.06 -6.49
C PHE A 352 24.64 5.75 -8.00
N SER A 353 25.84 5.67 -8.61
CA SER A 353 26.02 5.26 -10.02
C SER A 353 25.39 3.90 -10.36
N ASP A 354 25.38 2.97 -9.41
CA ASP A 354 24.82 1.64 -9.62
C ASP A 354 23.29 1.65 -9.64
N PHE A 355 22.66 2.57 -8.90
CA PHE A 355 21.22 2.76 -8.93
C PHE A 355 20.71 3.28 -10.29
N LEU A 356 21.39 4.26 -10.88
CA LEU A 356 21.03 4.81 -12.19
C LEU A 356 21.19 3.78 -13.33
N SER A 357 22.15 2.88 -13.25
CA SER A 357 22.32 1.82 -14.24
C SER A 357 21.19 0.79 -14.21
N HIS A 358 20.61 0.49 -13.03
CA HIS A 358 19.50 -0.44 -12.90
C HIS A 358 18.13 0.13 -13.30
N ILE A 359 17.99 1.46 -13.31
CA ILE A 359 16.76 2.14 -13.75
C ILE A 359 16.58 2.04 -15.28
N GLY A 360 17.68 1.94 -16.03
CA GLY A 360 17.66 1.87 -17.50
C GLY A 360 17.43 0.47 -18.08
N GLU A 361 17.45 -0.59 -17.28
CA GLU A 361 17.38 -1.98 -17.74
C GLU A 361 16.04 -2.70 -17.42
N GLN A 362 15.04 -2.04 -16.82
CA GLN A 362 13.72 -2.56 -16.53
C GLN A 362 12.63 -1.79 -17.30
#